data_2e5fe9e8e1b0ed424862ef3837b5d062
#
_entry.id   2e5fe9e8e1b0ed424862ef3837b5d062
#
_cell.length_a   1.000
_cell.length_b   1.000
_cell.length_c   1.000
_cell.angle_alpha   90.00
_cell.angle_beta   90.00
_cell.angle_gamma   90.00
#
_symmetry.space_group_name_H-M   'P 1'
#
loop_
_entity.id
_entity.type
_entity.pdbx_description
1 polymer ?
#
loop_
_entity_poly.entity_id
_entity_poly.type
_entity_poly.pdbx_seq_one_letter_code
_entity_poly.pdbx_strand_id
1 'polypeptide(L)'
;KIVKNKDLAHRCRSLDVRLRRMGVSQTRPSRSQVSVDRFGRHDSEDQPMVTAAHLAFNLALPTEFEGTKQLNSPERDNLPWLRKLFEKGVAGFYDTVLSKQSYRISAGKTLRWQIEEKSLGIDKILPNMRTDILIDNVELGHRLVIDTKFNAVVVNGWFRDETLRSGYLYQMYAYLRSQEGSGDPLNENASGLLLHPSVGKNIDEYIVIQNHKIQFATVDLAATAIE
;
A
#
# COMPACT_ATOMS: atom_id res chain seq x y z
N LYS A 1 1.54 31.74 10.33
CA LYS A 1 0.89 31.78 8.97
C LYS A 1 1.49 30.67 8.13
N ILE A 2 0.74 29.60 7.94
CA ILE A 2 1.20 28.37 7.21
C ILE A 2 1.00 28.56 5.69
N VAL A 3 0.03 29.37 5.27
CA VAL A 3 -0.34 29.54 3.86
C VAL A 3 0.22 30.86 3.32
N LYS A 4 1.16 30.78 2.38
CA LYS A 4 1.77 31.96 1.74
C LYS A 4 0.86 32.58 0.66
N ASN A 5 0.00 31.79 0.03
CA ASN A 5 -0.96 32.26 -0.98
C ASN A 5 -2.09 33.05 -0.30
N LYS A 6 -2.21 34.35 -0.65
CA LYS A 6 -3.18 35.27 -0.04
C LYS A 6 -4.64 34.87 -0.33
N ASP A 7 -4.92 34.40 -1.55
CA ASP A 7 -6.25 33.97 -1.96
C ASP A 7 -6.69 32.70 -1.21
N LEU A 8 -5.81 31.72 -1.15
CA LEU A 8 -6.04 30.49 -0.38
C LEU A 8 -6.25 30.78 1.11
N ALA A 9 -5.45 31.69 1.68
CA ALA A 9 -5.61 32.12 3.07
C ALA A 9 -6.94 32.83 3.33
N HIS A 10 -7.45 33.58 2.33
CA HIS A 10 -8.77 34.22 2.39
C HIS A 10 -9.88 33.17 2.35
N ARG A 11 -9.80 32.24 1.42
CA ARG A 11 -10.77 31.12 1.28
C ARG A 11 -10.84 30.27 2.54
N CYS A 12 -9.69 29.92 3.14
CA CYS A 12 -9.64 29.20 4.41
C CYS A 12 -10.31 29.96 5.55
N ARG A 13 -10.10 31.27 5.65
CA ARG A 13 -10.78 32.11 6.66
C ARG A 13 -12.28 32.19 6.44
N SER A 14 -12.71 32.32 5.20
CA SER A 14 -14.13 32.34 4.86
C SER A 14 -14.82 31.02 5.24
N LEU A 15 -14.15 29.90 4.95
CA LEU A 15 -14.64 28.57 5.32
C LEU A 15 -14.70 28.39 6.86
N ASP A 16 -13.67 28.82 7.58
CA ASP A 16 -13.65 28.78 9.04
C ASP A 16 -14.84 29.53 9.65
N VAL A 17 -15.13 30.75 9.16
CA VAL A 17 -16.29 31.54 9.60
C VAL A 17 -17.62 30.81 9.30
N ARG A 18 -17.73 30.17 8.13
CA ARG A 18 -18.94 29.39 7.79
C ARG A 18 -19.14 28.19 8.70
N LEU A 19 -18.08 27.43 8.95
CA LEU A 19 -18.13 26.25 9.82
C LEU A 19 -18.50 26.63 11.26
N ARG A 20 -17.97 27.75 11.78
CA ARG A 20 -18.37 28.30 13.09
C ARG A 20 -19.86 28.61 13.16
N ARG A 21 -20.40 29.26 12.12
CA ARG A 21 -21.84 29.56 12.05
C ARG A 21 -22.71 28.32 11.99
N MET A 22 -22.19 27.21 11.50
CA MET A 22 -22.84 25.90 11.46
C MET A 22 -22.68 25.11 12.78
N GLY A 23 -22.05 25.71 13.83
CA GLY A 23 -21.90 25.07 15.14
C GLY A 23 -20.63 24.21 15.30
N VAL A 24 -19.71 24.22 14.30
CA VAL A 24 -18.46 23.47 14.43
C VAL A 24 -17.58 24.08 15.51
N SER A 25 -17.20 23.28 16.50
CA SER A 25 -16.34 23.70 17.61
C SER A 25 -14.95 24.10 17.11
N GLN A 26 -14.36 25.13 17.73
CA GLN A 26 -12.97 25.53 17.48
C GLN A 26 -11.98 24.80 18.37
N THR A 27 -12.46 24.00 19.30
CA THR A 27 -11.61 23.26 20.22
C THR A 27 -10.92 22.14 19.46
N ARG A 28 -9.59 22.10 19.52
CA ARG A 28 -8.82 21.03 18.93
C ARG A 28 -9.16 19.72 19.65
N PRO A 29 -9.68 18.69 18.97
CA PRO A 29 -9.97 17.42 19.62
C PRO A 29 -8.68 16.74 20.06
N SER A 30 -8.74 15.94 21.11
CA SER A 30 -7.63 15.08 21.52
C SER A 30 -7.45 13.90 20.56
N ARG A 31 -6.25 13.30 20.52
CA ARG A 31 -6.00 12.10 19.70
C ARG A 31 -6.98 10.96 20.03
N SER A 32 -7.34 10.81 21.29
CA SER A 32 -8.30 9.79 21.73
C SER A 32 -9.71 10.07 21.22
N GLN A 33 -10.16 11.32 21.16
CA GLN A 33 -11.46 11.69 20.59
C GLN A 33 -11.52 11.40 19.09
N VAL A 34 -10.44 11.73 18.37
CA VAL A 34 -10.33 11.49 16.91
C VAL A 34 -10.27 9.99 16.57
N SER A 35 -9.69 9.15 17.44
CA SER A 35 -9.56 7.70 17.21
C SER A 35 -10.86 6.91 17.47
N VAL A 36 -11.88 7.51 18.09
CA VAL A 36 -13.14 6.85 18.47
C VAL A 36 -14.20 6.97 17.37
N ASP A 37 -13.98 7.79 16.34
CA ASP A 37 -14.95 7.98 15.25
C ASP A 37 -15.24 6.63 14.56
N ARG A 38 -16.51 6.24 14.60
CA ARG A 38 -17.03 5.04 13.93
C ARG A 38 -17.97 5.47 12.82
N PHE A 39 -17.71 4.96 11.62
CA PHE A 39 -18.54 5.23 10.47
C PHE A 39 -19.61 4.15 10.33
N GLY A 40 -20.88 4.59 10.19
CA GLY A 40 -22.01 3.74 9.84
C GLY A 40 -22.12 3.57 8.31
N ARG A 41 -23.10 2.80 7.88
CA ARG A 41 -23.38 2.57 6.43
C ARG A 41 -23.77 3.85 5.69
N HIS A 42 -24.27 4.86 6.39
CA HIS A 42 -24.73 6.14 5.81
C HIS A 42 -23.61 7.20 5.75
N ASP A 43 -22.46 6.95 6.35
CA ASP A 43 -21.36 7.91 6.48
C ASP A 43 -20.21 7.64 5.48
N SER A 44 -20.47 6.81 4.47
CA SER A 44 -19.44 6.38 3.49
C SER A 44 -18.87 7.54 2.68
N GLU A 45 -19.66 8.60 2.43
CA GLU A 45 -19.23 9.79 1.72
C GLU A 45 -18.36 10.71 2.61
N ASP A 46 -18.56 10.67 3.92
CA ASP A 46 -17.80 11.47 4.89
C ASP A 46 -16.46 10.83 5.25
N GLN A 47 -16.32 9.52 5.04
CA GLN A 47 -15.12 8.76 5.40
C GLN A 47 -13.82 9.28 4.76
N PRO A 48 -13.77 9.65 3.46
CA PRO A 48 -12.58 10.24 2.85
C PRO A 48 -12.22 11.59 3.48
N MET A 49 -13.22 12.41 3.82
CA MET A 49 -13.01 13.72 4.42
C MET A 49 -12.46 13.62 5.84
N VAL A 50 -13.00 12.70 6.65
CA VAL A 50 -12.49 12.44 8.00
C VAL A 50 -11.11 11.81 7.95
N THR A 51 -10.82 10.93 7.00
CA THR A 51 -9.48 10.37 6.79
C THR A 51 -8.48 11.49 6.42
N ALA A 52 -8.83 12.40 5.54
CA ALA A 52 -8.02 13.57 5.19
C ALA A 52 -7.81 14.49 6.41
N ALA A 53 -8.85 14.70 7.22
CA ALA A 53 -8.76 15.46 8.46
C ALA A 53 -7.82 14.80 9.49
N HIS A 54 -7.86 13.47 9.62
CA HIS A 54 -6.92 12.70 10.46
C HIS A 54 -5.47 12.88 9.99
N LEU A 55 -5.23 12.81 8.67
CA LEU A 55 -3.89 13.03 8.11
C LEU A 55 -3.42 14.46 8.37
N ALA A 56 -4.28 15.45 8.17
CA ALA A 56 -3.98 16.86 8.46
C ALA A 56 -3.73 17.09 9.96
N PHE A 57 -4.54 16.47 10.83
CA PHE A 57 -4.40 16.59 12.28
C PHE A 57 -3.08 16.01 12.79
N ASN A 58 -2.64 14.92 12.20
CA ASN A 58 -1.35 14.29 12.51
C ASN A 58 -0.17 14.95 11.78
N LEU A 59 -0.41 16.03 11.01
CA LEU A 59 0.60 16.71 10.17
C LEU A 59 1.28 15.73 9.18
N ALA A 60 0.55 14.73 8.73
CA ALA A 60 1.05 13.68 7.84
C ALA A 60 0.72 13.93 6.36
N LEU A 61 0.06 15.04 6.03
CA LEU A 61 -0.16 15.43 4.64
C LEU A 61 1.12 16.04 4.07
N PRO A 62 1.66 15.52 2.97
CA PRO A 62 2.70 16.20 2.23
C PRO A 62 2.16 17.54 1.70
N THR A 63 2.91 18.60 1.89
CA THR A 63 2.57 19.92 1.33
C THR A 63 3.46 20.15 0.10
N GLU A 64 2.90 20.61 -0.99
CA GLU A 64 3.60 20.91 -2.27
C GLU A 64 4.63 22.05 -2.14
N PHE A 65 4.75 22.68 -0.99
CA PHE A 65 5.66 23.81 -0.77
C PHE A 65 6.57 23.56 0.43
N GLU A 66 7.86 23.83 0.25
CA GLU A 66 8.82 23.90 1.34
C GLU A 66 8.34 24.90 2.41
N GLY A 67 7.89 24.39 3.52
CA GLY A 67 7.54 25.18 4.70
C GLY A 67 8.79 25.47 5.53
N THR A 68 8.81 26.62 6.22
CA THR A 68 9.87 26.97 7.18
C THR A 68 9.84 26.14 8.47
N LYS A 69 8.83 25.29 8.67
CA LYS A 69 8.78 24.29 9.73
C LYS A 69 8.89 22.92 9.09
N GLN A 70 9.94 22.20 9.42
CA GLN A 70 9.96 20.76 9.19
C GLN A 70 8.71 20.18 9.86
N LEU A 71 7.82 19.60 9.03
CA LEU A 71 6.86 18.65 9.55
C LEU A 71 7.70 17.61 10.28
N ASN A 72 7.40 17.34 11.54
CA ASN A 72 7.97 16.18 12.19
C ASN A 72 7.68 15.03 11.27
N SER A 73 8.73 14.49 10.62
CA SER A 73 8.65 13.25 9.90
C SER A 73 7.84 12.30 10.79
N PRO A 74 6.81 11.63 10.29
CA PRO A 74 6.13 10.61 11.09
C PRO A 74 7.24 9.81 11.71
N GLU A 75 7.28 9.79 13.03
CA GLU A 75 8.38 9.27 13.83
C GLU A 75 8.84 7.98 13.18
N ARG A 76 10.15 7.75 13.08
CA ARG A 76 10.72 6.51 12.51
C ARG A 76 10.03 5.25 13.05
N ASP A 77 9.34 5.37 14.16
CA ASP A 77 8.53 4.34 14.83
C ASP A 77 7.20 4.00 14.11
N ASN A 78 6.77 4.79 13.12
CA ASN A 78 5.55 4.56 12.33
C ASN A 78 5.79 3.85 10.98
N LEU A 79 6.94 3.19 10.76
CA LEU A 79 7.20 2.37 9.58
C LEU A 79 6.09 1.33 9.30
N PRO A 80 5.51 0.64 10.30
CA PRO A 80 4.40 -0.29 10.05
C PRO A 80 3.17 0.40 9.44
N TRP A 81 2.85 1.63 9.87
CA TRP A 81 1.76 2.40 9.31
C TRP A 81 2.03 2.83 7.86
N LEU A 82 3.24 3.31 7.56
CA LEU A 82 3.64 3.68 6.20
C LEU A 82 3.58 2.47 5.23
N ARG A 83 4.05 1.31 5.67
CA ARG A 83 3.93 0.05 4.90
C ARG A 83 2.48 -0.26 4.57
N LYS A 84 1.59 -0.21 5.58
CA LYS A 84 0.17 -0.47 5.39
C LYS A 84 -0.52 0.58 4.52
N LEU A 85 -0.09 1.84 4.61
CA LEU A 85 -0.59 2.92 3.75
C LEU A 85 -0.18 2.67 2.29
N PHE A 86 1.07 2.31 2.05
CA PHE A 86 1.58 1.99 0.71
C PHE A 86 0.83 0.78 0.11
N GLU A 87 0.70 -0.32 0.85
CA GLU A 87 -0.08 -1.51 0.48
C GLU A 87 -1.51 -1.14 0.07
N LYS A 88 -2.20 -0.37 0.92
CA LYS A 88 -3.58 0.06 0.65
C LYS A 88 -3.68 1.04 -0.52
N GLY A 89 -2.72 1.95 -0.64
CA GLY A 89 -2.66 2.90 -1.75
C GLY A 89 -2.51 2.19 -3.09
N VAL A 90 -1.61 1.21 -3.17
CA VAL A 90 -1.41 0.37 -4.36
C VAL A 90 -2.67 -0.46 -4.67
N ALA A 91 -3.28 -1.09 -3.66
CA ALA A 91 -4.51 -1.86 -3.85
C ALA A 91 -5.66 -0.98 -4.38
N GLY A 92 -5.87 0.20 -3.79
CA GLY A 92 -6.89 1.16 -4.23
C GLY A 92 -6.64 1.72 -5.63
N PHE A 93 -5.38 1.93 -6.01
CA PHE A 93 -5.00 2.33 -7.36
C PHE A 93 -5.43 1.28 -8.38
N TYR A 94 -5.05 0.02 -8.19
CA TYR A 94 -5.43 -1.06 -9.10
C TYR A 94 -6.94 -1.27 -9.14
N ASP A 95 -7.64 -1.20 -8.01
CA ASP A 95 -9.09 -1.31 -7.95
C ASP A 95 -9.77 -0.19 -8.78
N THR A 96 -9.26 1.04 -8.69
CA THR A 96 -9.79 2.18 -9.44
C THR A 96 -9.51 2.06 -10.94
N VAL A 97 -8.28 1.69 -11.32
CA VAL A 97 -7.85 1.67 -12.73
C VAL A 97 -8.44 0.46 -13.47
N LEU A 98 -8.51 -0.69 -12.82
CA LEU A 98 -8.94 -1.94 -13.42
C LEU A 98 -10.42 -2.29 -13.20
N SER A 99 -11.15 -1.53 -12.34
CA SER A 99 -12.56 -1.80 -12.00
C SER A 99 -13.51 -1.82 -13.20
N LYS A 100 -13.17 -1.17 -14.30
CA LYS A 100 -13.94 -1.12 -15.54
C LYS A 100 -13.60 -2.23 -16.53
N GLN A 101 -12.70 -3.12 -16.17
CA GLN A 101 -12.18 -4.20 -17.00
C GLN A 101 -12.50 -5.55 -16.33
N SER A 102 -12.29 -6.65 -17.04
CA SER A 102 -12.55 -8.01 -16.54
C SER A 102 -11.54 -8.49 -15.48
N TYR A 103 -11.09 -7.58 -14.60
CA TYR A 103 -10.16 -7.89 -13.53
C TYR A 103 -10.86 -8.02 -12.17
N ARG A 104 -10.44 -9.01 -11.40
CA ARG A 104 -10.85 -9.17 -10.00
C ARG A 104 -9.65 -8.87 -9.11
N ILE A 105 -9.77 -7.84 -8.28
CA ILE A 105 -8.74 -7.43 -7.31
C ILE A 105 -9.13 -7.93 -5.92
N SER A 106 -8.19 -8.56 -5.23
CA SER A 106 -8.35 -9.04 -3.86
C SER A 106 -7.17 -8.59 -3.01
N ALA A 107 -7.42 -7.80 -1.98
CA ALA A 107 -6.40 -7.36 -1.02
C ALA A 107 -6.32 -8.34 0.17
N GLY A 108 -5.11 -8.68 0.58
CA GLY A 108 -4.85 -9.47 1.77
C GLY A 108 -5.35 -10.92 1.70
N LYS A 109 -5.29 -11.56 0.53
CA LYS A 109 -5.74 -12.95 0.37
C LYS A 109 -4.81 -13.92 1.07
N THR A 110 -5.38 -14.78 1.91
CA THR A 110 -4.64 -15.88 2.53
C THR A 110 -4.54 -17.05 1.54
N LEU A 111 -3.32 -17.52 1.32
CA LEU A 111 -3.01 -18.72 0.55
C LEU A 111 -2.92 -19.91 1.50
N ARG A 112 -3.23 -21.09 1.00
CA ARG A 112 -3.16 -22.33 1.78
C ARG A 112 -1.91 -23.10 1.39
N TRP A 113 -1.22 -23.62 2.41
CA TRP A 113 -0.20 -24.64 2.18
C TRP A 113 -0.86 -25.92 1.67
N GLN A 114 -0.34 -26.51 0.61
CA GLN A 114 -0.75 -27.81 0.13
C GLN A 114 -0.02 -28.89 0.97
N ILE A 115 -0.57 -29.19 2.15
CA ILE A 115 0.05 -30.08 3.12
C ILE A 115 -0.37 -31.52 2.82
N GLU A 116 0.58 -32.39 2.51
CA GLU A 116 0.35 -33.83 2.31
C GLU A 116 0.36 -34.58 3.64
N GLU A 117 1.29 -34.23 4.55
CA GLU A 117 1.44 -34.83 5.88
C GLU A 117 1.84 -33.78 6.90
N LYS A 118 1.42 -33.94 8.14
CA LYS A 118 1.76 -33.01 9.22
C LYS A 118 1.86 -33.68 10.58
N SER A 119 2.72 -33.16 11.44
CA SER A 119 2.78 -33.55 12.86
C SER A 119 1.70 -32.84 13.69
N LEU A 120 1.35 -33.39 14.84
CA LEU A 120 0.27 -32.91 15.73
C LEU A 120 0.45 -31.45 16.20
N GLY A 121 1.68 -30.94 16.28
CA GLY A 121 1.98 -29.63 16.85
C GLY A 121 2.12 -28.50 15.82
N ILE A 122 2.25 -28.83 14.52
CA ILE A 122 2.67 -27.86 13.49
C ILE A 122 1.65 -26.74 13.27
N ASP A 123 0.36 -27.00 13.38
CA ASP A 123 -0.71 -26.01 13.14
C ASP A 123 -0.62 -24.79 14.07
N LYS A 124 0.02 -24.95 15.24
CA LYS A 124 0.19 -23.86 16.22
C LYS A 124 1.32 -22.90 15.86
N ILE A 125 2.24 -23.33 15.01
CA ILE A 125 3.47 -22.59 14.69
C ILE A 125 3.68 -22.37 13.19
N LEU A 126 2.89 -23.01 12.32
CA LEU A 126 2.98 -22.83 10.88
C LEU A 126 2.51 -21.42 10.49
N PRO A 127 3.36 -20.60 9.87
CA PRO A 127 2.97 -19.27 9.43
C PRO A 127 1.94 -19.33 8.31
N ASN A 128 0.99 -18.41 8.33
CA ASN A 128 0.08 -18.21 7.21
C ASN A 128 0.79 -17.53 6.04
N MET A 129 0.51 -17.97 4.83
CA MET A 129 0.86 -17.22 3.63
C MET A 129 -0.24 -16.21 3.33
N ARG A 130 0.11 -14.94 3.24
CA ARG A 130 -0.83 -13.88 2.90
C ARG A 130 -0.20 -12.94 1.88
N THR A 131 -0.88 -12.77 0.75
CA THR A 131 -0.49 -11.81 -0.29
C THR A 131 -1.01 -10.42 0.06
N ASP A 132 -0.32 -9.37 -0.35
CA ASP A 132 -0.83 -8.01 -0.21
C ASP A 132 -1.98 -7.78 -1.19
N ILE A 133 -1.74 -8.06 -2.48
CA ILE A 133 -2.74 -7.87 -3.53
C ILE A 133 -2.67 -9.05 -4.51
N LEU A 134 -3.83 -9.48 -4.96
CA LEU A 134 -3.97 -10.50 -6.01
C LEU A 134 -4.90 -9.95 -7.08
N ILE A 135 -4.45 -9.99 -8.32
CA ILE A 135 -5.19 -9.52 -9.48
C ILE A 135 -5.40 -10.69 -10.44
N ASP A 136 -6.66 -11.06 -10.66
CA ASP A 136 -7.05 -12.11 -11.58
C ASP A 136 -7.70 -11.49 -12.82
N ASN A 137 -7.22 -11.90 -14.00
CA ASN A 137 -7.93 -11.73 -15.26
C ASN A 137 -8.35 -13.10 -15.76
N VAL A 138 -9.63 -13.43 -15.57
CA VAL A 138 -10.18 -14.75 -15.92
C VAL A 138 -10.24 -14.94 -17.44
N GLU A 139 -10.49 -13.88 -18.21
CA GLU A 139 -10.58 -13.92 -19.66
C GLU A 139 -9.22 -14.21 -20.31
N LEU A 140 -8.16 -13.63 -19.78
CA LEU A 140 -6.79 -13.86 -20.23
C LEU A 140 -6.13 -15.07 -19.56
N GLY A 141 -6.80 -15.71 -18.60
CA GLY A 141 -6.21 -16.82 -17.84
C GLY A 141 -4.97 -16.44 -17.05
N HIS A 142 -4.89 -15.21 -16.55
CA HIS A 142 -3.69 -14.67 -15.91
C HIS A 142 -3.95 -14.19 -14.48
N ARG A 143 -3.03 -14.52 -13.58
CA ARG A 143 -2.97 -14.08 -12.19
C ARG A 143 -1.69 -13.32 -11.92
N LEU A 144 -1.80 -12.15 -11.28
CA LEU A 144 -0.68 -11.39 -10.77
C LEU A 144 -0.76 -11.31 -9.24
N VAL A 145 0.30 -11.79 -8.58
CA VAL A 145 0.49 -11.65 -7.13
C VAL A 145 1.41 -10.46 -6.88
N ILE A 146 0.94 -9.46 -6.15
CA ILE A 146 1.75 -8.28 -5.81
C ILE A 146 2.05 -8.32 -4.31
N ASP A 147 3.30 -8.12 -3.98
CA ASP A 147 3.79 -7.95 -2.63
C ASP A 147 4.51 -6.60 -2.54
N THR A 148 4.01 -5.72 -1.69
CA THR A 148 4.49 -4.35 -1.55
C THR A 148 5.55 -4.26 -0.46
N LYS A 149 6.65 -3.61 -0.75
CA LYS A 149 7.77 -3.47 0.17
C LYS A 149 8.17 -2.01 0.33
N PHE A 150 7.88 -1.41 1.47
CA PHE A 150 8.23 -0.01 1.74
C PHE A 150 9.69 0.13 2.19
N ASN A 151 10.61 -0.18 1.27
CA ASN A 151 12.06 -0.03 1.43
C ASN A 151 12.75 -0.08 0.06
N ALA A 152 14.07 0.20 0.03
CA ALA A 152 14.84 0.08 -1.19
C ALA A 152 14.82 -1.37 -1.71
N VAL A 153 14.67 -1.52 -3.04
CA VAL A 153 14.62 -2.81 -3.73
C VAL A 153 15.98 -3.52 -3.72
N VAL A 154 17.07 -2.76 -3.85
CA VAL A 154 18.44 -3.26 -3.76
C VAL A 154 19.10 -2.85 -2.45
N VAL A 155 20.06 -3.64 -2.03
CA VAL A 155 20.93 -3.39 -0.88
C VAL A 155 22.38 -3.66 -1.26
N ASN A 156 23.32 -3.13 -0.48
CA ASN A 156 24.73 -3.45 -0.67
C ASN A 156 24.95 -4.96 -0.54
N GLY A 157 25.59 -5.55 -1.53
CA GLY A 157 25.92 -6.98 -1.54
C GLY A 157 27.27 -7.23 -0.88
N TRP A 158 27.51 -8.47 -0.44
CA TRP A 158 28.83 -8.90 0.08
C TRP A 158 29.87 -9.05 -1.03
N PHE A 159 29.42 -9.44 -2.24
CA PHE A 159 30.28 -9.75 -3.38
C PHE A 159 29.95 -8.92 -4.63
N ARG A 160 28.94 -8.04 -4.53
CA ARG A 160 28.47 -7.16 -5.60
C ARG A 160 28.10 -5.83 -4.99
N ASP A 161 28.22 -4.75 -5.76
CA ASP A 161 27.86 -3.42 -5.29
C ASP A 161 26.38 -3.35 -4.86
N GLU A 162 25.51 -4.00 -5.62
CA GLU A 162 24.07 -4.06 -5.34
C GLU A 162 23.53 -5.48 -5.50
N THR A 163 22.57 -5.84 -4.66
CA THR A 163 21.85 -7.11 -4.75
C THR A 163 20.39 -6.95 -4.30
N LEU A 164 19.52 -7.78 -4.87
CA LEU A 164 18.13 -7.91 -4.40
C LEU A 164 18.12 -8.59 -3.02
N ARG A 165 17.08 -8.30 -2.23
CA ARG A 165 16.87 -9.02 -0.95
C ARG A 165 16.35 -10.43 -1.24
N SER A 166 17.19 -11.43 -1.03
CA SER A 166 16.87 -12.83 -1.30
C SER A 166 15.57 -13.30 -0.62
N GLY A 167 15.31 -12.85 0.61
CA GLY A 167 14.10 -13.22 1.34
C GLY A 167 12.81 -12.79 0.64
N TYR A 168 12.81 -11.67 -0.09
CA TYR A 168 11.62 -11.24 -0.85
C TYR A 168 11.40 -12.09 -2.10
N LEU A 169 12.48 -12.42 -2.80
CA LEU A 169 12.42 -13.36 -3.91
C LEU A 169 11.89 -14.72 -3.46
N TYR A 170 12.42 -15.27 -2.35
CA TYR A 170 11.97 -16.56 -1.82
C TYR A 170 10.51 -16.52 -1.36
N GLN A 171 10.06 -15.43 -0.76
CA GLN A 171 8.67 -15.24 -0.36
C GLN A 171 7.74 -15.25 -1.58
N MET A 172 8.06 -14.47 -2.61
CA MET A 172 7.27 -14.42 -3.84
C MET A 172 7.27 -15.78 -4.53
N TYR A 173 8.41 -16.41 -4.66
CA TYR A 173 8.53 -17.75 -5.23
C TYR A 173 7.70 -18.77 -4.46
N ALA A 174 7.71 -18.74 -3.12
CA ALA A 174 6.88 -19.59 -2.30
C ALA A 174 5.37 -19.35 -2.53
N TYR A 175 4.95 -18.09 -2.67
CA TYR A 175 3.56 -17.76 -2.99
C TYR A 175 3.11 -18.38 -4.32
N LEU A 176 3.93 -18.29 -5.36
CA LEU A 176 3.59 -18.80 -6.69
C LEU A 176 3.61 -20.34 -6.71
N ARG A 177 4.73 -20.93 -6.33
CA ARG A 177 4.94 -22.38 -6.42
C ARG A 177 4.04 -23.20 -5.48
N SER A 178 3.74 -22.69 -4.29
CA SER A 178 2.89 -23.42 -3.34
C SER A 178 1.42 -23.54 -3.79
N GLN A 179 1.01 -22.81 -4.82
CA GLN A 179 -0.36 -22.83 -5.33
C GLN A 179 -0.51 -23.64 -6.62
N GLU A 180 0.58 -24.04 -7.27
CA GLU A 180 0.50 -24.91 -8.44
C GLU A 180 -0.13 -26.25 -8.09
N GLY A 181 -0.84 -26.85 -9.03
CA GLY A 181 -1.52 -28.13 -8.81
C GLY A 181 -2.71 -28.07 -7.83
N SER A 182 -3.09 -26.87 -7.35
CA SER A 182 -4.22 -26.69 -6.42
C SER A 182 -5.60 -26.82 -7.07
N GLY A 183 -5.66 -27.06 -8.39
CA GLY A 183 -6.90 -27.13 -9.17
C GLY A 183 -7.43 -25.80 -9.69
N ASP A 184 -6.77 -24.70 -9.39
CA ASP A 184 -7.07 -23.38 -9.97
C ASP A 184 -6.07 -23.09 -11.12
N PRO A 185 -6.53 -23.10 -12.40
CA PRO A 185 -5.63 -22.95 -13.54
C PRO A 185 -4.90 -21.60 -13.58
N LEU A 186 -5.40 -20.57 -12.91
CA LEU A 186 -4.72 -19.28 -12.79
C LEU A 186 -3.41 -19.37 -12.00
N ASN A 187 -3.24 -20.40 -11.18
CA ASN A 187 -2.03 -20.58 -10.38
C ASN A 187 -0.86 -21.16 -11.19
N GLU A 188 -1.13 -21.89 -12.26
CA GLU A 188 -0.09 -22.62 -13.02
C GLU A 188 0.92 -21.69 -13.71
N ASN A 189 0.47 -20.50 -14.14
CA ASN A 189 1.30 -19.49 -14.80
C ASN A 189 1.19 -18.13 -14.11
N ALA A 190 0.91 -18.11 -12.82
CA ALA A 190 0.82 -16.88 -12.06
C ALA A 190 2.13 -16.10 -12.09
N SER A 191 2.05 -14.78 -12.20
CA SER A 191 3.21 -13.88 -12.12
C SER A 191 3.28 -13.20 -10.78
N GLY A 192 4.49 -12.80 -10.38
CA GLY A 192 4.75 -12.05 -9.16
C GLY A 192 5.27 -10.66 -9.45
N LEU A 193 4.88 -9.68 -8.65
CA LEU A 193 5.43 -8.33 -8.64
C LEU A 193 5.84 -7.94 -7.23
N LEU A 194 7.11 -7.66 -7.04
CA LEU A 194 7.67 -7.00 -5.87
C LEU A 194 7.74 -5.50 -6.14
N LEU A 195 6.82 -4.74 -5.54
CA LEU A 195 6.69 -3.30 -5.79
C LEU A 195 7.27 -2.49 -4.62
N HIS A 196 8.22 -1.62 -4.93
CA HIS A 196 8.95 -0.78 -4.00
C HIS A 196 8.77 0.71 -4.30
N PRO A 197 8.89 1.62 -3.33
CA PRO A 197 9.11 3.03 -3.63
C PRO A 197 10.48 3.22 -4.28
N SER A 198 10.58 4.15 -5.21
CA SER A 198 11.87 4.59 -5.77
C SER A 198 12.68 5.31 -4.69
N VAL A 199 13.92 4.90 -4.52
CA VAL A 199 14.88 5.54 -3.61
C VAL A 199 16.15 5.85 -4.41
N GLY A 200 16.12 6.99 -5.12
CA GLY A 200 17.25 7.48 -5.91
C GLY A 200 17.55 6.70 -7.20
N LYS A 201 16.86 5.60 -7.47
CA LYS A 201 17.02 4.76 -8.66
C LYS A 201 15.70 4.11 -9.03
N ASN A 202 15.35 4.17 -10.31
CA ASN A 202 14.21 3.44 -10.85
C ASN A 202 14.69 2.06 -11.31
N ILE A 203 13.94 1.03 -10.95
CA ILE A 203 14.20 -0.37 -11.28
C ILE A 203 12.92 -0.94 -11.89
N ASP A 204 13.08 -1.65 -12.99
CA ASP A 204 12.04 -2.46 -13.63
C ASP A 204 12.72 -3.65 -14.28
N GLU A 205 12.98 -4.68 -13.46
CA GLU A 205 13.71 -5.87 -13.85
C GLU A 205 12.88 -7.12 -13.55
N TYR A 206 13.08 -8.18 -14.30
CA TYR A 206 12.37 -9.43 -14.08
C TYR A 206 13.24 -10.66 -14.29
N ILE A 207 12.77 -11.77 -13.72
CA ILE A 207 13.29 -13.10 -13.95
C ILE A 207 12.12 -14.07 -14.16
N VAL A 208 12.32 -15.10 -14.96
CA VAL A 208 11.36 -16.21 -15.07
C VAL A 208 11.96 -17.44 -14.44
N ILE A 209 11.28 -17.98 -13.43
CA ILE A 209 11.69 -19.20 -12.72
C ILE A 209 10.53 -20.19 -12.80
N GLN A 210 10.76 -21.34 -13.41
CA GLN A 210 9.77 -22.42 -13.49
C GLN A 210 8.39 -21.92 -13.98
N ASN A 211 8.38 -21.21 -15.11
CA ASN A 211 7.21 -20.60 -15.76
C ASN A 211 6.58 -19.40 -15.02
N HIS A 212 7.05 -19.03 -13.85
CA HIS A 212 6.61 -17.83 -13.13
C HIS A 212 7.50 -16.64 -13.44
N LYS A 213 6.93 -15.60 -14.00
CA LYS A 213 7.60 -14.31 -14.12
C LYS A 213 7.56 -13.60 -12.76
N ILE A 214 8.70 -13.23 -12.22
CA ILE A 214 8.83 -12.41 -11.00
C ILE A 214 9.48 -11.10 -11.40
N GLN A 215 8.76 -10.00 -11.24
CA GLN A 215 9.19 -8.65 -11.56
C GLN A 215 9.51 -7.86 -10.28
N PHE A 216 10.56 -7.06 -10.36
CA PHE A 216 10.98 -6.12 -9.33
C PHE A 216 10.84 -4.71 -9.91
N ALA A 217 9.89 -3.95 -9.40
CA ALA A 217 9.63 -2.62 -9.91
C ALA A 217 9.64 -1.58 -8.80
N THR A 218 9.97 -0.37 -9.17
CA THR A 218 9.86 0.80 -8.28
C THR A 218 8.83 1.79 -8.82
N VAL A 219 8.20 2.50 -7.89
CA VAL A 219 7.30 3.61 -8.19
C VAL A 219 7.80 4.86 -7.51
N ASP A 220 7.87 5.97 -8.26
CA ASP A 220 8.21 7.27 -7.71
C ASP A 220 6.98 7.88 -7.02
N LEU A 221 7.01 7.93 -5.70
CA LEU A 221 5.93 8.49 -4.88
C LEU A 221 5.95 10.04 -4.85
N ALA A 222 7.00 10.66 -5.39
CA ALA A 222 7.12 12.11 -5.49
C ALA A 222 6.72 12.64 -6.89
N ALA A 223 6.54 11.74 -7.87
CA ALA A 223 6.09 12.09 -9.21
C ALA A 223 4.64 12.59 -9.21
N THR A 224 4.28 13.36 -10.22
CA THR A 224 2.88 13.77 -10.41
C THR A 224 2.05 12.59 -10.92
N ALA A 225 0.74 12.59 -10.62
CA ALA A 225 -0.17 11.50 -11.03
C ALA A 225 -0.32 11.32 -12.56
N ILE A 226 0.36 12.14 -13.36
CA ILE A 226 0.30 12.15 -14.83
C ILE A 226 1.58 11.55 -15.44
N GLU A 227 2.64 11.42 -14.66
CA GLU A 227 3.90 10.77 -15.02
C GLU A 227 3.92 9.30 -14.55
#